data_24087ea9cf75175fa0a35bb47ee02853
#
_entry.id   24087ea9cf75175fa0a35bb47ee02853
#
_cell.length_a   1.000
_cell.length_b   1.000
_cell.length_c   1.000
_cell.angle_alpha   90.00
_cell.angle_beta   90.00
_cell.angle_gamma   90.00
#
_symmetry.space_group_name_H-M   'P 1'
#
loop_
_entity.id
_entity.type
_entity.pdbx_description
1 polymer ?
#
loop_
_entity_poly.entity_id
_entity_poly.type
_entity_poly.pdbx_seq_one_letter_code
_entity_poly.pdbx_strand_id
1 'polypeptide(L)'
;TAIGWHPYEKEQYGAAQRDAWMTVQRGHAISNGIYVAAANRVGFEQPVAEQAGIEFWGSSFIADPQGVIIAEASTDKEEVLLAEVDLTHLENIRRNWPFLRDRRIDAYGDITRRFIDEA
;
A
#
# COMPACT_ATOMS: atom_id res chain seq x y z
N THR A 1 8.76 3.68 -0.80
CA THR A 1 8.89 2.21 -0.68
C THR A 1 9.88 1.70 -1.71
N ALA A 2 10.47 0.56 -1.46
CA ALA A 2 11.33 -0.15 -2.42
C ALA A 2 10.92 -1.63 -2.35
N ILE A 3 9.89 -2.00 -3.10
CA ILE A 3 9.35 -3.35 -3.15
C ILE A 3 9.36 -3.88 -4.58
N GLY A 4 9.77 -5.11 -4.75
CA GLY A 4 9.94 -5.76 -6.05
C GLY A 4 9.94 -7.27 -5.93
N TRP A 5 10.21 -7.93 -7.03
CA TRP A 5 10.30 -9.38 -7.14
C TRP A 5 11.74 -9.86 -7.23
N HIS A 6 12.03 -10.98 -6.62
CA HIS A 6 13.13 -11.79 -7.11
C HIS A 6 12.75 -12.42 -8.46
N PRO A 7 13.70 -12.57 -9.39
CA PRO A 7 13.39 -13.10 -10.74
C PRO A 7 12.67 -14.45 -10.73
N TYR A 8 12.98 -15.33 -9.75
CA TYR A 8 12.36 -16.64 -9.62
C TYR A 8 10.92 -16.62 -9.08
N GLU A 9 10.49 -15.50 -8.47
CA GLU A 9 9.13 -15.35 -7.89
C GLU A 9 8.14 -14.70 -8.87
N LYS A 10 8.66 -13.86 -9.77
CA LYS A 10 7.86 -12.99 -10.62
C LYS A 10 6.82 -13.74 -11.44
N GLU A 11 7.20 -14.85 -12.06
CA GLU A 11 6.30 -15.61 -12.93
C GLU A 11 5.16 -16.25 -12.14
N GLN A 12 5.45 -16.81 -10.98
CA GLN A 12 4.49 -17.56 -10.19
C GLN A 12 3.64 -16.68 -9.26
N TYR A 13 4.25 -15.67 -8.64
CA TYR A 13 3.62 -14.92 -7.56
C TYR A 13 3.52 -13.41 -7.82
N GLY A 14 4.18 -12.90 -8.86
CA GLY A 14 4.37 -11.47 -9.05
C GLY A 14 3.08 -10.65 -9.10
N ALA A 15 2.07 -11.13 -9.79
CA ALA A 15 0.78 -10.45 -9.87
C ALA A 15 0.09 -10.39 -8.49
N ALA A 16 0.09 -11.51 -7.75
CA ALA A 16 -0.54 -11.59 -6.44
C ALA A 16 0.19 -10.72 -5.39
N GLN A 17 1.52 -10.70 -5.42
CA GLN A 17 2.33 -9.89 -4.51
C GLN A 17 2.10 -8.38 -4.73
N ARG A 18 2.09 -7.95 -6.00
CA ARG A 18 1.81 -6.55 -6.35
C ARG A 18 0.38 -6.15 -5.94
N ASP A 19 -0.61 -6.98 -6.25
CA ASP A 19 -1.99 -6.74 -5.88
C ASP A 19 -2.19 -6.67 -4.37
N ALA A 20 -1.56 -7.57 -3.61
CA ALA A 20 -1.59 -7.56 -2.16
C ALA A 20 -1.00 -6.27 -1.58
N TRP A 21 0.13 -5.79 -2.12
CA TRP A 21 0.76 -4.54 -1.71
C TRP A 21 -0.14 -3.33 -1.98
N MET A 22 -0.79 -3.26 -3.12
CA MET A 22 -1.74 -2.18 -3.44
C MET A 22 -3.00 -2.29 -2.57
N THR A 23 -3.54 -3.48 -2.41
CA THR A 23 -4.77 -3.73 -1.67
C THR A 23 -4.65 -3.35 -0.20
N VAL A 24 -3.56 -3.73 0.49
CA VAL A 24 -3.39 -3.39 1.91
C VAL A 24 -3.29 -1.89 2.13
N GLN A 25 -2.65 -1.14 1.25
CA GLN A 25 -2.54 0.31 1.35
C GLN A 25 -3.88 1.01 1.08
N ARG A 26 -4.64 0.53 0.10
CA ARG A 26 -6.04 0.96 -0.14
C ARG A 26 -6.92 0.65 1.07
N GLY A 27 -6.73 -0.49 1.70
CA GLY A 27 -7.38 -0.85 2.95
C GLY A 27 -7.07 0.14 4.07
N HIS A 28 -5.83 0.60 4.19
CA HIS A 28 -5.47 1.66 5.14
C HIS A 28 -6.13 3.00 4.80
N ALA A 29 -6.27 3.37 3.54
CA ALA A 29 -6.99 4.57 3.13
C ALA A 29 -8.45 4.52 3.63
N ILE A 30 -9.14 3.41 3.40
CA ILE A 30 -10.54 3.19 3.80
C ILE A 30 -10.68 3.19 5.33
N SER A 31 -9.92 2.34 6.01
CA SER A 31 -10.09 2.12 7.45
C SER A 31 -9.74 3.35 8.31
N ASN A 32 -8.93 4.25 7.79
CA ASN A 32 -8.53 5.48 8.49
C ASN A 32 -9.19 6.75 7.89
N GLY A 33 -9.92 6.63 6.77
CA GLY A 33 -10.54 7.77 6.09
C GLY A 33 -9.50 8.82 5.69
N ILE A 34 -8.47 8.42 4.94
CA ILE A 34 -7.34 9.26 4.53
C ILE A 34 -6.99 9.04 3.06
N TYR A 35 -6.37 10.04 2.43
CA TYR A 35 -5.63 9.80 1.19
C TYR A 35 -4.34 9.04 1.51
N VAL A 36 -3.99 8.10 0.64
CA VAL A 36 -2.71 7.36 0.70
C VAL A 36 -1.95 7.59 -0.59
N ALA A 37 -0.76 8.15 -0.49
CA ALA A 37 0.19 8.25 -1.60
C ALA A 37 1.34 7.27 -1.37
N ALA A 38 1.47 6.29 -2.24
CA ALA A 38 2.50 5.26 -2.19
C ALA A 38 3.48 5.46 -3.35
N ALA A 39 4.73 5.74 -3.04
CA ALA A 39 5.80 5.80 -4.02
C ALA A 39 6.62 4.50 -3.98
N ASN A 40 6.88 3.92 -5.14
CA ASN A 40 7.75 2.76 -5.30
C ASN A 40 8.80 3.03 -6.36
N ARG A 41 9.87 2.25 -6.34
CA ARG A 41 10.95 2.27 -7.33
C ARG A 41 10.54 1.52 -8.60
N VAL A 42 11.27 1.79 -9.66
CA VAL A 42 11.23 1.06 -10.94
C VAL A 42 12.63 0.55 -11.28
N GLY A 43 12.70 -0.42 -12.18
CA GLY A 43 13.95 -0.97 -12.70
C GLY A 43 14.47 -2.16 -11.91
N PHE A 44 15.64 -2.63 -12.32
CA PHE A 44 16.29 -3.80 -11.76
C PHE A 44 17.58 -3.41 -11.05
N GLU A 45 17.77 -3.93 -9.85
CA GLU A 45 19.00 -3.76 -9.08
C GLU A 45 19.60 -5.09 -8.69
N GLN A 46 20.91 -5.21 -8.90
CA GLN A 46 21.71 -6.36 -8.55
C GLN A 46 22.93 -5.88 -7.76
N PRO A 47 23.02 -6.23 -6.48
CA PRO A 47 24.09 -5.71 -5.62
C PRO A 47 25.47 -6.25 -6.01
N VAL A 48 25.55 -7.50 -6.47
CA VAL A 48 26.77 -8.16 -6.94
C VAL A 48 26.43 -9.04 -8.14
N ALA A 49 27.31 -9.12 -9.14
CA ALA A 49 27.08 -9.82 -10.40
C ALA A 49 26.65 -11.30 -10.26
N GLU A 50 26.99 -11.95 -9.15
CA GLU A 50 26.68 -13.37 -8.90
C GLU A 50 25.45 -13.59 -8.03
N GLN A 51 24.79 -12.54 -7.54
CA GLN A 51 23.60 -12.62 -6.70
C GLN A 51 22.34 -12.33 -7.50
N ALA A 52 21.24 -12.96 -7.07
CA ALA A 52 19.93 -12.62 -7.61
C ALA A 52 19.61 -11.14 -7.29
N GLY A 53 19.18 -10.40 -8.32
CA GLY A 53 18.73 -9.02 -8.15
C GLY A 53 17.26 -8.93 -7.76
N ILE A 54 16.78 -7.69 -7.68
CA ILE A 54 15.37 -7.37 -7.43
C ILE A 54 14.89 -6.51 -8.57
N GLU A 55 13.77 -6.87 -9.16
CA GLU A 55 13.04 -6.03 -10.11
C GLU A 55 11.91 -5.31 -9.36
N PHE A 56 12.01 -3.98 -9.29
CA PHE A 56 11.01 -3.13 -8.66
C PHE A 56 9.85 -2.91 -9.62
N TRP A 57 8.62 -3.12 -9.13
CA TRP A 57 7.43 -3.09 -10.00
C TRP A 57 6.76 -1.73 -10.13
N GLY A 58 7.39 -0.63 -9.71
CA GLY A 58 6.80 0.70 -9.84
C GLY A 58 5.40 0.76 -9.23
N SER A 59 4.41 1.08 -10.06
CA SER A 59 3.01 1.16 -9.66
C SER A 59 2.78 2.10 -8.48
N SER A 60 3.54 3.19 -8.41
CA SER A 60 3.25 4.28 -7.46
C SER A 60 1.83 4.77 -7.68
N PHE A 61 1.10 5.06 -6.61
CA PHE A 61 -0.29 5.47 -6.75
C PHE A 61 -0.74 6.42 -5.66
N ILE A 62 -1.86 7.08 -5.92
CA ILE A 62 -2.59 7.88 -4.94
C ILE A 62 -4.01 7.31 -4.86
N ALA A 63 -4.43 6.96 -3.64
CA ALA A 63 -5.80 6.52 -3.36
C ALA A 63 -6.54 7.53 -2.49
N ASP A 64 -7.82 7.68 -2.75
CA ASP A 64 -8.72 8.51 -1.96
C ASP A 64 -9.16 7.82 -0.64
N PRO A 65 -9.91 8.49 0.25
CA PRO A 65 -10.39 7.90 1.50
C PRO A 65 -11.35 6.71 1.36
N GLN A 66 -11.84 6.43 0.16
CA GLN A 66 -12.64 5.25 -0.16
C GLN A 66 -11.82 4.15 -0.84
N GLY A 67 -10.50 4.34 -0.93
CA GLY A 67 -9.58 3.38 -1.54
C GLY A 67 -9.63 3.37 -3.06
N VAL A 68 -10.28 4.36 -3.68
CA VAL A 68 -10.28 4.52 -5.15
C VAL A 68 -8.93 5.07 -5.58
N ILE A 69 -8.28 4.40 -6.53
CA ILE A 69 -7.03 4.89 -7.11
C ILE A 69 -7.38 6.06 -8.04
N ILE A 70 -6.93 7.26 -7.67
CA ILE A 70 -7.17 8.49 -8.43
C ILE A 70 -6.03 8.86 -9.36
N ALA A 71 -4.85 8.29 -9.13
CA ALA A 71 -3.71 8.36 -10.05
C ALA A 71 -2.80 7.15 -9.83
N GLU A 72 -2.28 6.57 -10.91
CA GLU A 72 -1.38 5.42 -10.89
C GLU A 72 -0.26 5.59 -11.93
N ALA A 73 0.96 5.33 -11.52
CA ALA A 73 2.14 5.32 -12.37
C ALA A 73 2.36 3.95 -13.01
N SER A 74 3.15 3.93 -14.08
CA SER A 74 3.54 2.70 -14.77
C SER A 74 4.38 1.77 -13.89
N THR A 75 4.60 0.57 -14.38
CA THR A 75 5.42 -0.45 -13.70
C THR A 75 6.91 -0.31 -13.98
N ASP A 76 7.30 0.47 -15.00
CA ASP A 76 8.62 0.41 -15.61
C ASP A 76 9.27 1.77 -15.88
N LYS A 77 8.56 2.88 -15.68
CA LYS A 77 9.06 4.22 -16.01
C LYS A 77 9.22 5.10 -14.79
N GLU A 78 10.26 5.93 -14.81
CA GLU A 78 10.36 7.06 -13.90
C GLU A 78 9.41 8.16 -14.35
N GLU A 79 8.48 8.54 -13.50
CA GLU A 79 7.48 9.56 -13.82
C GLU A 79 7.00 10.33 -12.60
N VAL A 80 6.46 11.51 -12.83
CA VAL A 80 5.83 12.34 -11.79
C VAL A 80 4.34 12.10 -11.82
N LEU A 81 3.79 11.73 -10.67
CA LEU A 81 2.36 11.49 -10.48
C LEU A 81 1.72 12.68 -9.79
N LEU A 82 0.67 13.22 -10.38
CA LEU A 82 -0.10 14.34 -9.83
C LEU A 82 -1.57 13.93 -9.66
N ALA A 83 -2.16 14.32 -8.55
CA ALA A 83 -3.59 14.17 -8.30
C ALA A 83 -4.13 15.34 -7.49
N GLU A 84 -5.40 15.64 -7.70
CA GLU A 84 -6.13 16.58 -6.88
C GLU A 84 -6.59 15.92 -5.58
N VAL A 85 -6.37 16.58 -4.46
CA VAL A 85 -6.79 16.14 -3.12
C VAL A 85 -7.89 17.06 -2.62
N ASP A 86 -9.12 16.53 -2.52
CA ASP A 86 -10.27 17.26 -1.97
C ASP A 86 -10.42 16.98 -0.47
N LEU A 87 -10.03 17.97 0.35
CA LEU A 87 -10.14 17.86 1.81
C LEU A 87 -11.59 17.94 2.31
N THR A 88 -12.50 18.53 1.52
CA THR A 88 -13.94 18.53 1.84
C THR A 88 -14.52 17.13 1.66
N HIS A 89 -14.15 16.46 0.56
CA HIS A 89 -14.51 15.07 0.34
C HIS A 89 -14.00 14.14 1.45
N LEU A 90 -12.74 14.32 1.84
CA LEU A 90 -12.13 13.56 2.96
C LEU A 90 -12.94 13.73 4.24
N GLU A 91 -13.29 14.97 4.62
CA GLU A 91 -14.05 15.24 5.84
C GLU A 91 -15.47 14.62 5.77
N ASN A 92 -16.12 14.68 4.62
CA ASN A 92 -17.43 14.05 4.41
C ASN A 92 -17.35 12.51 4.58
N ILE A 93 -16.34 11.88 4.01
CA ILE A 93 -16.13 10.43 4.19
C ILE A 93 -15.93 10.09 5.66
N ARG A 94 -15.06 10.81 6.36
CA ARG A 94 -14.78 10.56 7.79
C ARG A 94 -15.99 10.74 8.69
N ARG A 95 -16.91 11.62 8.34
CA ARG A 95 -18.17 11.83 9.09
C ARG A 95 -19.18 10.72 8.83
N ASN A 96 -19.30 10.27 7.57
CA ASN A 96 -20.31 9.30 7.16
C ASN A 96 -19.85 7.85 7.33
N TRP A 97 -18.53 7.59 7.27
CA TRP A 97 -17.88 6.30 7.46
C TRP A 97 -16.80 6.40 8.55
N PRO A 98 -17.21 6.52 9.82
CA PRO A 98 -16.32 6.90 10.92
C PRO A 98 -15.58 5.71 11.51
N PHE A 99 -14.98 4.85 10.70
CA PHE A 99 -14.30 3.61 11.14
C PHE A 99 -13.23 3.86 12.21
N LEU A 100 -12.47 4.94 12.09
CA LEU A 100 -11.43 5.28 13.06
C LEU A 100 -12.02 5.64 14.43
N ARG A 101 -13.16 6.34 14.47
CA ARG A 101 -13.87 6.67 15.68
C ARG A 101 -14.51 5.44 16.33
N ASP A 102 -15.10 4.57 15.51
CA ASP A 102 -15.96 3.47 15.96
C ASP A 102 -15.18 2.19 16.28
N ARG A 103 -13.84 2.30 16.37
CA ARG A 103 -12.99 1.17 16.77
C ARG A 103 -13.35 0.69 18.18
N ARG A 104 -13.38 -0.62 18.35
CA ARG A 104 -13.55 -1.28 19.64
C ARG A 104 -12.25 -1.23 20.44
N ILE A 105 -11.89 -0.04 20.91
CA ILE A 105 -10.63 0.18 21.67
C ILE A 105 -10.55 -0.67 22.95
N ASP A 106 -11.69 -1.05 23.49
CA ASP A 106 -11.84 -1.97 24.63
C ASP A 106 -11.36 -3.40 24.31
N ALA A 107 -11.37 -3.79 23.03
CA ALA A 107 -10.98 -5.12 22.59
C ALA A 107 -9.51 -5.22 22.12
N TYR A 108 -8.74 -4.11 22.15
CA TYR A 108 -7.38 -4.06 21.60
C TYR A 108 -6.27 -4.38 22.61
N GLY A 109 -6.61 -4.80 23.83
CA GLY A 109 -5.61 -5.07 24.87
C GLY A 109 -4.48 -6.00 24.45
N ASP A 110 -4.79 -7.02 23.67
CA ASP A 110 -3.82 -8.03 23.23
C ASP A 110 -3.02 -7.63 21.99
N ILE A 111 -3.35 -6.53 21.31
CA ILE A 111 -2.63 -6.10 20.10
C ILE A 111 -1.16 -5.75 20.36
N THR A 112 -0.82 -5.45 21.61
CA THR A 112 0.56 -5.17 22.06
C THR A 112 1.36 -6.43 22.38
N ARG A 113 0.71 -7.59 22.39
CA ARG A 113 1.33 -8.89 22.68
C ARG A 113 1.73 -9.58 21.38
N ARG A 114 2.88 -10.21 21.36
CA ARG A 114 3.35 -10.97 20.19
C ARG A 114 2.56 -12.28 20.02
N PHE A 115 2.24 -12.91 21.12
CA PHE A 115 1.46 -14.14 21.20
C PHE A 115 0.36 -13.94 22.25
N ILE A 116 -0.81 -14.47 21.96
CA ILE A 116 -1.97 -14.46 22.87
C ILE A 116 -2.25 -15.85 23.46
N ASP A 117 -1.52 -16.85 23.02
CA ASP A 117 -1.57 -18.19 23.59
C ASP A 117 -1.07 -18.14 25.03
N GLU A 118 -1.80 -18.75 25.95
CA GLU A 118 -1.33 -18.90 27.32
C GLU A 118 -0.12 -19.83 27.32
N ALA A 119 0.92 -19.43 28.05
CA ALA A 119 2.11 -20.24 28.25
C ALA A 119 1.85 -21.37 29.25
#